data_00b6fc9a544f9db8a044b4375e091086
#
_entry.id   00b6fc9a544f9db8a044b4375e091086
#
_cell.length_a   1.000
_cell.length_b   1.000
_cell.length_c   1.000
_cell.angle_alpha   90.00
_cell.angle_beta   90.00
_cell.angle_gamma   90.00
#
_symmetry.space_group_name_H-M   'P 1'
#
loop_
_entity.id
_entity.type
_entity.pdbx_description
1 polymer ?
#
loop_
_entity_poly.entity_id
_entity_poly.type
_entity_poly.pdbx_seq_one_letter_code
_entity_poly.pdbx_strand_id
1 'polypeptide(L)'
;MDTLGVYLNSYGSIPGWFTDESAAIWDCLLAFQKQQRIKGHAFEVGVYHGKSAAMTCLHLRPEEQLVLVDPYRLDAVRAMLADMRTSNVTCYSCLSRQLPLAELLALAGRCRWVHVDGEHTASACAHDLDLADRLLGDRGVVVVDDFMSPRYPQVAAAVFQYLHAHPFSLRLFLCGFFKAYLARPKHVADYLAFVRDDLGEQLRQRDFAERISFFKTTVPDDYNCFGMGRFEGRAMIGLDWDKDRILI
;
A
#
# COMPACT_ATOMS: atom_id res chain seq x y z
N MET A 1 3.62 -13.96 16.04
CA MET A 1 2.59 -13.04 16.59
C MET A 1 1.60 -12.81 15.47
N ASP A 2 0.34 -13.01 15.72
CA ASP A 2 -0.73 -12.75 14.74
C ASP A 2 -0.98 -11.23 14.67
N THR A 3 -0.25 -10.57 13.79
CA THR A 3 -0.30 -9.10 13.63
C THR A 3 -1.66 -8.66 13.10
N LEU A 4 -2.24 -9.41 12.13
CA LEU A 4 -3.55 -9.10 11.59
C LEU A 4 -4.65 -9.24 12.66
N GLY A 5 -4.64 -10.32 13.44
CA GLY A 5 -5.60 -10.51 14.53
C GLY A 5 -5.52 -9.40 15.58
N VAL A 6 -4.31 -8.97 15.95
CA VAL A 6 -4.13 -7.80 16.84
C VAL A 6 -4.72 -6.54 16.21
N TYR A 7 -4.46 -6.31 14.90
CA TYR A 7 -5.00 -5.16 14.21
C TYR A 7 -6.54 -5.16 14.19
N LEU A 8 -7.15 -6.25 13.74
CA LEU A 8 -8.61 -6.36 13.60
C LEU A 8 -9.33 -6.16 14.94
N ASN A 9 -8.79 -6.73 16.02
CA ASN A 9 -9.39 -6.65 17.36
C ASN A 9 -9.22 -5.29 18.02
N SER A 10 -8.09 -4.61 17.83
CA SER A 10 -7.75 -3.40 18.58
C SER A 10 -7.88 -2.12 17.75
N TYR A 11 -7.70 -2.17 16.42
CA TYR A 11 -7.63 -1.00 15.55
C TYR A 11 -8.60 -1.07 14.36
N GLY A 12 -9.21 -2.20 14.08
CA GLY A 12 -10.15 -2.39 12.98
C GLY A 12 -11.38 -1.46 13.04
N SER A 13 -11.79 -1.03 14.25
CA SER A 13 -12.89 -0.11 14.49
C SER A 13 -12.53 1.37 14.31
N ILE A 14 -11.28 1.73 14.07
CA ILE A 14 -10.86 3.11 13.78
C ILE A 14 -11.64 3.60 12.55
N PRO A 15 -12.27 4.80 12.60
CA PRO A 15 -12.97 5.34 11.44
C PRO A 15 -12.04 5.53 10.24
N GLY A 16 -12.50 5.12 9.06
CA GLY A 16 -11.74 5.24 7.80
C GLY A 16 -12.08 4.17 6.80
N TRP A 17 -11.61 4.34 5.58
CA TRP A 17 -11.94 3.48 4.43
C TRP A 17 -10.92 2.37 4.15
N PHE A 18 -10.07 2.06 5.10
CA PHE A 18 -9.15 0.93 5.02
C PHE A 18 -9.88 -0.35 5.41
N THR A 19 -10.17 -1.23 4.43
CA THR A 19 -10.96 -2.45 4.63
C THR A 19 -10.15 -3.56 5.28
N ASP A 20 -10.82 -4.57 5.84
CA ASP A 20 -10.18 -5.74 6.42
C ASP A 20 -9.37 -6.52 5.37
N GLU A 21 -9.88 -6.59 4.12
CA GLU A 21 -9.16 -7.20 3.00
C GLU A 21 -7.86 -6.45 2.69
N SER A 22 -7.91 -5.11 2.68
CA SER A 22 -6.70 -4.29 2.53
C SER A 22 -5.73 -4.52 3.67
N ALA A 23 -6.22 -4.62 4.90
CA ALA A 23 -5.40 -4.92 6.07
C ALA A 23 -4.72 -6.30 5.96
N ALA A 24 -5.45 -7.33 5.53
CA ALA A 24 -4.89 -8.67 5.34
C ALA A 24 -3.80 -8.69 4.25
N ILE A 25 -4.02 -7.99 3.14
CA ILE A 25 -3.03 -7.87 2.05
C ILE A 25 -1.79 -7.13 2.53
N TRP A 26 -1.95 -6.03 3.28
CA TRP A 26 -0.82 -5.29 3.84
C TRP A 26 -0.03 -6.13 4.84
N ASP A 27 -0.72 -6.86 5.72
CA ASP A 27 -0.06 -7.77 6.65
C ASP A 27 0.80 -8.81 5.91
N CYS A 28 0.28 -9.41 4.83
CA CYS A 28 1.03 -10.36 4.01
C CYS A 28 2.25 -9.70 3.34
N LEU A 29 2.08 -8.53 2.70
CA LEU A 29 3.17 -7.84 1.99
C LEU A 29 4.25 -7.34 2.96
N LEU A 30 3.87 -6.77 4.11
CA LEU A 30 4.80 -6.31 5.13
C LEU A 30 5.51 -7.47 5.83
N ALA A 31 4.83 -8.61 6.04
CA ALA A 31 5.43 -9.85 6.51
C ALA A 31 6.43 -10.41 5.49
N PHE A 32 6.08 -10.41 4.20
CA PHE A 32 7.01 -10.78 3.11
C PHE A 32 8.27 -9.90 3.14
N GLN A 33 8.12 -8.57 3.23
CA GLN A 33 9.27 -7.67 3.36
C GLN A 33 10.15 -8.01 4.57
N LYS A 34 9.53 -8.39 5.70
CA LYS A 34 10.26 -8.80 6.90
C LYS A 34 11.03 -10.10 6.66
N GLN A 35 10.40 -11.10 6.03
CA GLN A 35 11.00 -12.38 5.67
C GLN A 35 12.18 -12.19 4.71
N GLN A 36 12.02 -11.33 3.71
CA GLN A 36 13.04 -10.97 2.73
C GLN A 36 14.11 -10.03 3.28
N ARG A 37 14.06 -9.68 4.58
CA ARG A 37 14.97 -8.75 5.25
C ARG A 37 15.04 -7.37 4.57
N ILE A 38 13.96 -6.96 3.91
CA ILE A 38 13.83 -5.63 3.36
C ILE A 38 13.67 -4.65 4.52
N LYS A 39 14.61 -3.73 4.67
CA LYS A 39 14.65 -2.73 5.73
C LYS A 39 14.36 -1.35 5.19
N GLY A 40 13.88 -0.45 6.06
CA GLY A 40 13.65 0.95 5.74
C GLY A 40 12.48 1.52 6.52
N HIS A 41 12.35 2.82 6.47
CA HIS A 41 11.28 3.56 7.11
C HIS A 41 9.94 3.33 6.40
N ALA A 42 8.85 3.74 7.04
CA ALA A 42 7.55 3.85 6.43
C ALA A 42 7.13 5.32 6.38
N PHE A 43 6.38 5.68 5.34
CA PHE A 43 5.92 7.04 5.10
C PHE A 43 4.46 7.01 4.61
N GLU A 44 3.63 7.92 5.10
CA GLU A 44 2.22 8.02 4.71
C GLU A 44 1.79 9.48 4.55
N VAL A 45 1.18 9.78 3.40
CA VAL A 45 0.50 11.04 3.10
C VAL A 45 -1.00 10.80 3.14
N GLY A 46 -1.73 11.61 3.91
CA GLY A 46 -3.17 11.41 4.14
C GLY A 46 -3.41 10.33 5.19
N VAL A 47 -3.61 10.75 6.42
CA VAL A 47 -3.62 9.85 7.59
C VAL A 47 -5.02 9.70 8.16
N TYR A 48 -5.84 10.73 8.05
CA TYR A 48 -7.19 10.81 8.61
C TYR A 48 -7.22 10.43 10.10
N HIS A 49 -7.78 9.29 10.47
CA HIS A 49 -7.80 8.78 11.85
C HIS A 49 -6.70 7.75 12.14
N GLY A 50 -5.80 7.48 11.20
CA GLY A 50 -4.65 6.60 11.39
C GLY A 50 -4.95 5.11 11.25
N LYS A 51 -6.04 4.71 10.57
CA LYS A 51 -6.42 3.31 10.44
C LYS A 51 -5.38 2.49 9.67
N SER A 52 -4.90 2.98 8.54
CA SER A 52 -3.79 2.41 7.74
C SER A 52 -2.45 2.53 8.46
N ALA A 53 -2.21 3.69 9.09
CA ALA A 53 -1.01 3.94 9.89
C ALA A 53 -0.85 2.94 11.04
N ALA A 54 -1.95 2.53 11.70
CA ALA A 54 -1.93 1.52 12.75
C ALA A 54 -1.43 0.16 12.24
N MET A 55 -1.91 -0.29 11.05
CA MET A 55 -1.41 -1.53 10.43
C MET A 55 0.07 -1.43 10.11
N THR A 56 0.51 -0.33 9.52
CA THR A 56 1.92 -0.08 9.20
C THR A 56 2.78 -0.10 10.47
N CYS A 57 2.29 0.56 11.53
CA CYS A 57 2.97 0.67 12.81
C CYS A 57 3.25 -0.69 13.46
N LEU A 58 2.30 -1.63 13.40
CA LEU A 58 2.45 -3.00 13.92
C LEU A 58 3.58 -3.79 13.22
N HIS A 59 3.99 -3.38 12.03
CA HIS A 59 5.05 -4.02 11.25
C HIS A 59 6.40 -3.29 11.33
N LEU A 60 6.50 -2.17 12.07
CA LEU A 60 7.78 -1.48 12.24
C LEU A 60 8.76 -2.32 13.06
N ARG A 61 10.03 -2.23 12.69
CA ARG A 61 11.13 -2.71 13.51
C ARG A 61 11.60 -1.61 14.47
N PRO A 62 12.30 -1.93 15.54
CA PRO A 62 12.77 -0.93 16.50
C PRO A 62 13.61 0.19 15.88
N GLU A 63 14.35 -0.12 14.82
CA GLU A 63 15.20 0.83 14.10
C GLU A 63 14.47 1.60 12.99
N GLU A 64 13.23 1.26 12.68
CA GLU A 64 12.44 1.88 11.62
C GLU A 64 11.56 3.00 12.17
N GLN A 65 11.27 3.99 11.36
CA GLN A 65 10.44 5.14 11.66
C GLN A 65 9.19 5.12 10.76
N LEU A 66 8.05 5.52 11.29
CA LEU A 66 6.86 5.89 10.52
C LEU A 66 6.74 7.41 10.51
N VAL A 67 6.74 7.99 9.32
CA VAL A 67 6.51 9.42 9.12
C VAL A 67 5.11 9.61 8.55
N LEU A 68 4.29 10.41 9.23
CA LEU A 68 2.91 10.70 8.91
C LEU A 68 2.75 12.17 8.52
N VAL A 69 2.08 12.41 7.40
CA VAL A 69 1.87 13.76 6.85
C VAL A 69 0.38 13.94 6.56
N ASP A 70 -0.25 14.85 7.29
CA ASP A 70 -1.66 15.20 7.10
C ASP A 70 -1.89 16.60 7.68
N PRO A 71 -2.53 17.54 6.97
CA PRO A 71 -2.83 18.86 7.50
C PRO A 71 -3.79 18.83 8.70
N TYR A 72 -4.45 17.71 8.97
CA TYR A 72 -5.50 17.59 9.97
C TYR A 72 -5.27 16.44 10.96
N ARG A 73 -5.69 16.62 12.22
CA ARG A 73 -5.94 15.57 13.24
C ARG A 73 -4.75 14.72 13.71
N LEU A 74 -3.51 15.08 13.45
CA LEU A 74 -2.37 14.25 13.81
C LEU A 74 -2.10 14.10 15.31
N ASP A 75 -2.58 15.01 16.17
CA ASP A 75 -2.36 14.86 17.61
C ASP A 75 -3.08 13.65 18.21
N ALA A 76 -4.34 13.40 17.78
CA ALA A 76 -5.09 12.22 18.19
C ALA A 76 -4.47 10.92 17.64
N VAL A 77 -4.00 10.93 16.38
CA VAL A 77 -3.31 9.80 15.77
C VAL A 77 -2.00 9.52 16.49
N ARG A 78 -1.22 10.56 16.80
CA ARG A 78 0.04 10.43 17.56
C ARG A 78 -0.19 9.80 18.93
N ALA A 79 -1.21 10.25 19.66
CA ALA A 79 -1.56 9.70 20.96
C ALA A 79 -1.95 8.20 20.85
N MET A 80 -2.80 7.85 19.89
CA MET A 80 -3.20 6.46 19.62
C MET A 80 -2.02 5.57 19.30
N LEU A 81 -1.11 6.01 18.41
CA LEU A 81 0.05 5.22 17.99
C LEU A 81 1.13 5.12 19.10
N ALA A 82 1.21 6.10 20.01
CA ALA A 82 2.13 6.04 21.14
C ALA A 82 1.83 4.86 22.07
N ASP A 83 0.55 4.49 22.20
CA ASP A 83 0.13 3.33 23.01
C ASP A 83 0.55 1.98 22.39
N MET A 84 0.90 1.95 21.11
CA MET A 84 1.32 0.75 20.38
C MET A 84 2.78 0.34 20.66
N ARG A 85 3.45 0.94 21.64
CA ARG A 85 4.87 0.69 22.01
C ARG A 85 5.87 0.93 20.85
N THR A 86 5.49 1.68 19.84
CA THR A 86 6.37 2.07 18.73
C THR A 86 6.80 3.51 18.95
N SER A 87 7.99 3.69 19.47
CA SER A 87 8.54 5.02 19.82
C SER A 87 8.93 5.88 18.60
N ASN A 88 8.86 5.31 17.39
CA ASN A 88 9.44 5.94 16.19
C ASN A 88 8.37 6.46 15.22
N VAL A 89 7.42 7.25 15.70
CA VAL A 89 6.42 7.91 14.86
C VAL A 89 6.65 9.42 14.86
N THR A 90 6.87 9.97 13.69
CA THR A 90 6.98 11.44 13.48
C THR A 90 5.77 11.92 12.69
N CYS A 91 5.14 13.01 13.15
CA CYS A 91 3.94 13.57 12.55
C CYS A 91 4.18 15.00 12.09
N TYR A 92 3.83 15.29 10.84
CA TYR A 92 3.86 16.62 10.24
C TYR A 92 2.45 17.09 9.93
N SER A 93 1.95 18.09 10.67
CA SER A 93 0.64 18.70 10.43
C SER A 93 0.75 19.74 9.30
N CYS A 94 0.97 19.29 8.08
CA CYS A 94 1.13 20.12 6.89
C CYS A 94 0.77 19.35 5.61
N LEU A 95 0.70 20.03 4.49
CA LEU A 95 0.61 19.39 3.18
C LEU A 95 1.96 18.73 2.82
N SER A 96 1.95 17.65 2.06
CA SER A 96 3.15 16.93 1.62
C SER A 96 4.19 17.85 0.95
N ARG A 97 3.74 18.83 0.16
CA ARG A 97 4.58 19.86 -0.48
C ARG A 97 5.25 20.87 0.47
N GLN A 98 4.87 20.85 1.73
CA GLN A 98 5.40 21.76 2.78
C GLN A 98 6.38 21.05 3.72
N LEU A 99 6.66 19.77 3.48
CA LEU A 99 7.62 19.02 4.28
C LEU A 99 9.00 19.69 4.27
N PRO A 100 9.70 19.74 5.42
CA PRO A 100 11.05 20.26 5.49
C PRO A 100 12.00 19.50 4.56
N LEU A 101 12.81 20.22 3.80
CA LEU A 101 13.79 19.62 2.90
C LEU A 101 14.75 18.68 3.64
N ALA A 102 15.14 19.01 4.86
CA ALA A 102 16.02 18.18 5.69
C ALA A 102 15.40 16.80 5.95
N GLU A 103 14.10 16.71 6.20
CA GLU A 103 13.39 15.46 6.40
C GLU A 103 13.33 14.64 5.11
N LEU A 104 13.02 15.29 3.99
CA LEU A 104 13.01 14.64 2.68
C LEU A 104 14.37 14.03 2.32
N LEU A 105 15.46 14.77 2.59
CA LEU A 105 16.81 14.28 2.36
C LEU A 105 17.19 13.13 3.31
N ALA A 106 16.72 13.17 4.56
CA ALA A 106 16.96 12.11 5.52
C ALA A 106 16.26 10.78 5.15
N LEU A 107 15.10 10.86 4.48
CA LEU A 107 14.29 9.72 4.07
C LEU A 107 14.58 9.25 2.64
N ALA A 108 15.27 10.05 1.81
CA ALA A 108 15.48 9.76 0.39
C ALA A 108 16.11 8.37 0.17
N GLY A 109 15.43 7.52 -0.59
CA GLY A 109 15.85 6.16 -0.88
C GLY A 109 15.84 5.20 0.32
N ARG A 110 15.19 5.55 1.45
CA ARG A 110 15.23 4.78 2.70
C ARG A 110 13.89 4.24 3.15
N CYS A 111 12.79 4.52 2.44
CA CYS A 111 11.48 3.99 2.80
C CYS A 111 11.25 2.64 2.13
N ARG A 112 10.90 1.62 2.91
CA ARG A 112 10.45 0.32 2.37
C ARG A 112 8.95 0.28 2.10
N TRP A 113 8.19 1.21 2.66
CA TRP A 113 6.76 1.31 2.53
C TRP A 113 6.35 2.77 2.45
N VAL A 114 5.69 3.16 1.38
CA VAL A 114 5.18 4.51 1.17
C VAL A 114 3.70 4.42 0.79
N HIS A 115 2.83 5.03 1.58
CA HIS A 115 1.39 5.11 1.32
C HIS A 115 1.02 6.53 0.86
N VAL A 116 0.37 6.61 -0.28
CA VAL A 116 -0.13 7.85 -0.90
C VAL A 116 -1.65 7.82 -0.85
N ASP A 117 -2.23 8.58 0.06
CA ASP A 117 -3.67 8.72 0.30
C ASP A 117 -4.02 10.18 0.65
N GLY A 118 -3.35 11.11 -0.04
CA GLY A 118 -3.50 12.55 0.19
C GLY A 118 -4.73 13.15 -0.49
N GLU A 119 -4.57 14.33 -1.07
CA GLU A 119 -5.62 14.98 -1.84
C GLU A 119 -5.86 14.24 -3.16
N HIS A 120 -7.12 13.88 -3.46
CA HIS A 120 -7.49 13.05 -4.62
C HIS A 120 -7.60 13.84 -5.93
N THR A 121 -6.85 14.94 -6.10
CA THR A 121 -6.70 15.61 -7.39
C THR A 121 -5.56 15.01 -8.19
N ALA A 122 -5.61 15.08 -9.52
CA ALA A 122 -4.53 14.56 -10.38
C ALA A 122 -3.18 15.21 -10.07
N SER A 123 -3.16 16.53 -9.79
CA SER A 123 -1.93 17.27 -9.52
C SER A 123 -1.32 16.91 -8.15
N ALA A 124 -2.15 16.74 -7.12
CA ALA A 124 -1.67 16.34 -5.80
C ALA A 124 -1.16 14.89 -5.83
N CYS A 125 -1.93 13.98 -6.44
CA CYS A 125 -1.50 12.59 -6.61
C CYS A 125 -0.18 12.47 -7.38
N ALA A 126 -0.01 13.23 -8.46
CA ALA A 126 1.25 13.25 -9.22
C ALA A 126 2.43 13.76 -8.39
N HIS A 127 2.21 14.82 -7.59
CA HIS A 127 3.22 15.32 -6.66
C HIS A 127 3.59 14.26 -5.61
N ASP A 128 2.60 13.62 -4.99
CA ASP A 128 2.83 12.63 -3.96
C ASP A 128 3.47 11.34 -4.50
N LEU A 129 3.21 10.99 -5.78
CA LEU A 129 3.92 9.92 -6.48
C LEU A 129 5.40 10.27 -6.72
N ASP A 130 5.71 11.50 -7.15
CA ASP A 130 7.11 11.95 -7.30
C ASP A 130 7.83 11.95 -5.95
N LEU A 131 7.16 12.39 -4.90
CA LEU A 131 7.66 12.31 -3.55
C LEU A 131 7.92 10.86 -3.12
N ALA A 132 6.93 9.98 -3.30
CA ALA A 132 7.03 8.57 -2.96
C ALA A 132 8.20 7.88 -3.70
N ASP A 133 8.38 8.18 -4.98
CA ASP A 133 9.48 7.65 -5.79
C ASP A 133 10.84 8.07 -5.22
N ARG A 134 11.01 9.32 -4.82
CA ARG A 134 12.25 9.83 -4.21
C ARG A 134 12.54 9.20 -2.85
N LEU A 135 11.52 8.94 -2.05
CA LEU A 135 11.66 8.35 -0.72
C LEU A 135 11.87 6.83 -0.76
N LEU A 136 11.37 6.17 -1.81
CA LEU A 136 11.36 4.71 -1.91
C LEU A 136 12.76 4.12 -2.00
N GLY A 137 13.07 3.22 -1.08
CA GLY A 137 14.25 2.37 -1.15
C GLY A 137 14.17 1.35 -2.30
N ASP A 138 15.30 0.75 -2.63
CA ASP A 138 15.47 -0.12 -3.81
C ASP A 138 14.43 -1.26 -3.89
N ARG A 139 14.11 -1.89 -2.74
CA ARG A 139 13.16 -3.01 -2.63
C ARG A 139 11.83 -2.64 -1.96
N GLY A 140 11.52 -1.34 -1.86
CA GLY A 140 10.30 -0.86 -1.22
C GLY A 140 9.06 -0.98 -2.11
N VAL A 141 7.92 -0.68 -1.50
CA VAL A 141 6.60 -0.63 -2.15
C VAL A 141 5.98 0.74 -1.94
N VAL A 142 5.44 1.32 -3.00
CA VAL A 142 4.50 2.43 -2.95
C VAL A 142 3.09 1.86 -3.07
N VAL A 143 2.21 2.27 -2.17
CA VAL A 143 0.78 1.99 -2.23
C VAL A 143 0.05 3.29 -2.52
N VAL A 144 -0.75 3.33 -3.57
CA VAL A 144 -1.59 4.49 -3.91
C VAL A 144 -3.03 4.12 -3.64
N ASP A 145 -3.67 4.86 -2.75
CA ASP A 145 -5.09 4.67 -2.43
C ASP A 145 -5.99 5.30 -3.49
N ASP A 146 -7.28 4.97 -3.46
CA ASP A 146 -8.32 5.38 -4.42
C ASP A 146 -8.00 5.08 -5.90
N PHE A 147 -7.02 4.18 -6.16
CA PHE A 147 -6.75 3.71 -7.50
C PHE A 147 -7.96 2.96 -8.06
N MET A 148 -8.42 3.36 -9.23
CA MET A 148 -9.64 2.85 -9.90
C MET A 148 -10.93 3.11 -9.09
N SER A 149 -10.92 4.04 -8.15
CA SER A 149 -12.12 4.47 -7.45
C SER A 149 -13.04 5.23 -8.43
N PRO A 150 -14.33 4.86 -8.54
CA PRO A 150 -15.27 5.60 -9.38
C PRO A 150 -15.52 7.02 -8.85
N ARG A 151 -15.18 7.29 -7.60
CA ARG A 151 -15.28 8.61 -6.97
C ARG A 151 -14.14 9.54 -7.35
N TYR A 152 -12.95 8.98 -7.59
CA TYR A 152 -11.72 9.74 -7.85
C TYR A 152 -10.96 9.20 -9.08
N PRO A 153 -11.57 9.18 -10.28
CA PRO A 153 -10.94 8.59 -11.48
C PRO A 153 -9.62 9.27 -11.87
N GLN A 154 -9.43 10.54 -11.46
CA GLN A 154 -8.21 11.29 -11.69
C GLN A 154 -6.98 10.71 -10.97
N VAL A 155 -7.16 9.94 -9.88
CA VAL A 155 -6.06 9.24 -9.21
C VAL A 155 -5.48 8.17 -10.13
N ALA A 156 -6.31 7.32 -10.74
CA ALA A 156 -5.85 6.32 -11.69
C ALA A 156 -5.16 6.98 -12.90
N ALA A 157 -5.73 8.09 -13.41
CA ALA A 157 -5.13 8.85 -14.50
C ALA A 157 -3.73 9.35 -14.13
N ALA A 158 -3.55 9.92 -12.92
CA ALA A 158 -2.26 10.40 -12.44
C ALA A 158 -1.24 9.25 -12.31
N VAL A 159 -1.65 8.09 -11.78
CA VAL A 159 -0.78 6.90 -11.67
C VAL A 159 -0.30 6.46 -13.05
N PHE A 160 -1.19 6.26 -14.02
CA PHE A 160 -0.80 5.82 -15.37
C PHE A 160 0.04 6.87 -16.10
N GLN A 161 -0.27 8.16 -15.98
CA GLN A 161 0.56 9.22 -16.54
C GLN A 161 1.97 9.21 -15.93
N TYR A 162 2.07 9.03 -14.61
CA TYR A 162 3.37 8.92 -13.93
C TYR A 162 4.18 7.73 -14.43
N LEU A 163 3.58 6.54 -14.47
CA LEU A 163 4.24 5.32 -14.94
C LEU A 163 4.71 5.43 -16.39
N HIS A 164 3.89 6.08 -17.24
CA HIS A 164 4.25 6.33 -18.65
C HIS A 164 5.39 7.34 -18.79
N ALA A 165 5.38 8.40 -18.01
CA ALA A 165 6.43 9.41 -18.02
C ALA A 165 7.76 8.92 -17.40
N HIS A 166 7.70 7.95 -16.48
CA HIS A 166 8.85 7.43 -15.73
C HIS A 166 8.94 5.90 -15.80
N PRO A 167 9.11 5.30 -16.99
CA PRO A 167 8.99 3.85 -17.20
C PRO A 167 10.05 3.02 -16.46
N PHE A 168 11.13 3.64 -15.97
CA PHE A 168 12.20 2.98 -15.23
C PHE A 168 12.16 3.23 -13.73
N SER A 169 11.19 4.01 -13.24
CA SER A 169 11.08 4.35 -11.82
C SER A 169 10.25 3.35 -11.03
N LEU A 170 9.00 3.15 -11.44
CA LEU A 170 8.04 2.30 -10.75
C LEU A 170 7.28 1.42 -11.75
N ARG A 171 6.85 0.24 -11.28
CA ARG A 171 5.93 -0.66 -12.00
C ARG A 171 4.83 -1.16 -11.09
N LEU A 172 3.63 -1.23 -11.64
CA LEU A 172 2.47 -1.86 -11.00
C LEU A 172 2.68 -3.38 -10.96
N PHE A 173 2.49 -4.00 -9.79
CA PHE A 173 2.53 -5.46 -9.66
C PHE A 173 1.24 -6.05 -9.10
N LEU A 174 0.44 -5.27 -8.38
CA LEU A 174 -0.81 -5.69 -7.77
C LEU A 174 -1.77 -4.50 -7.70
N CYS A 175 -3.05 -4.73 -7.98
CA CYS A 175 -4.09 -3.72 -7.77
C CYS A 175 -5.41 -4.36 -7.33
N GLY A 176 -6.22 -3.61 -6.58
CA GLY A 176 -7.54 -4.02 -6.13
C GLY A 176 -7.89 -3.38 -4.78
N PHE A 177 -9.14 -3.47 -4.40
CA PHE A 177 -9.65 -2.79 -3.19
C PHE A 177 -9.29 -1.30 -3.18
N PHE A 178 -9.38 -0.66 -4.35
CA PHE A 178 -9.01 0.73 -4.61
C PHE A 178 -7.54 1.07 -4.32
N LYS A 179 -6.64 0.09 -4.39
CA LYS A 179 -5.20 0.33 -4.18
C LYS A 179 -4.37 -0.16 -5.35
N ALA A 180 -3.34 0.61 -5.69
CA ALA A 180 -2.26 0.19 -6.57
C ALA A 180 -1.00 -0.03 -5.75
N TYR A 181 -0.30 -1.13 -6.02
CA TYR A 181 0.96 -1.49 -5.38
C TYR A 181 2.08 -1.46 -6.42
N LEU A 182 3.05 -0.58 -6.19
CA LEU A 182 4.11 -0.28 -7.12
C LEU A 182 5.47 -0.62 -6.50
N ALA A 183 6.39 -1.14 -7.30
CA ALA A 183 7.76 -1.43 -6.89
C ALA A 183 8.75 -0.99 -7.97
N ARG A 184 10.04 -0.95 -7.63
CA ARG A 184 11.09 -0.71 -8.62
C ARG A 184 11.09 -1.81 -9.69
N PRO A 185 11.24 -1.49 -11.00
CA PRO A 185 11.24 -2.48 -12.08
C PRO A 185 12.22 -3.64 -11.83
N LYS A 186 13.37 -3.34 -11.26
CA LYS A 186 14.42 -4.31 -10.89
C LYS A 186 13.93 -5.40 -9.91
N HIS A 187 12.97 -5.07 -9.04
CA HIS A 187 12.49 -5.94 -7.97
C HIS A 187 11.02 -6.34 -8.09
N VAL A 188 10.34 -5.86 -9.14
CA VAL A 188 8.92 -6.18 -9.37
C VAL A 188 8.70 -7.68 -9.53
N ALA A 189 9.65 -8.40 -10.11
CA ALA A 189 9.56 -9.84 -10.30
C ALA A 189 9.48 -10.61 -8.97
N ASP A 190 10.16 -10.13 -7.91
CA ASP A 190 10.11 -10.74 -6.57
C ASP A 190 8.69 -10.65 -5.99
N TYR A 191 8.04 -9.48 -6.15
CA TYR A 191 6.68 -9.24 -5.69
C TYR A 191 5.64 -9.99 -6.52
N LEU A 192 5.82 -10.06 -7.84
CA LEU A 192 4.94 -10.86 -8.71
C LEU A 192 5.02 -12.35 -8.36
N ALA A 193 6.22 -12.86 -8.09
CA ALA A 193 6.40 -14.25 -7.64
C ALA A 193 5.70 -14.49 -6.30
N PHE A 194 5.88 -13.58 -5.33
CA PHE A 194 5.18 -13.66 -4.05
C PHE A 194 3.65 -13.68 -4.21
N VAL A 195 3.10 -12.80 -5.03
CA VAL A 195 1.64 -12.75 -5.27
C VAL A 195 1.15 -14.05 -5.91
N ARG A 196 1.89 -14.58 -6.88
CA ARG A 196 1.51 -15.79 -7.61
C ARG A 196 1.61 -17.05 -6.74
N ASP A 197 2.68 -17.18 -5.96
CA ASP A 197 3.07 -18.46 -5.35
C ASP A 197 2.70 -18.54 -3.87
N ASP A 198 2.73 -17.41 -3.13
CA ASP A 198 2.66 -17.41 -1.66
C ASP A 198 1.46 -16.67 -1.08
N LEU A 199 1.04 -15.56 -1.70
CA LEU A 199 0.06 -14.64 -1.10
C LEU A 199 -1.27 -15.36 -0.77
N GLY A 200 -1.70 -16.25 -1.64
CA GLY A 200 -2.91 -17.01 -1.43
C GLY A 200 -2.88 -17.90 -0.21
N GLU A 201 -1.80 -18.64 -0.02
CA GLU A 201 -1.63 -19.47 1.17
C GLU A 201 -1.56 -18.61 2.44
N GLN A 202 -0.88 -17.47 2.38
CA GLN A 202 -0.81 -16.56 3.52
C GLN A 202 -2.17 -15.96 3.87
N LEU A 203 -3.02 -15.66 2.89
CA LEU A 203 -4.40 -15.21 3.13
C LEU A 203 -5.28 -16.34 3.69
N ARG A 204 -5.06 -17.59 3.26
CA ARG A 204 -5.76 -18.75 3.84
C ARG A 204 -5.43 -18.93 5.31
N GLN A 205 -4.17 -18.79 5.69
CA GLN A 205 -3.73 -18.85 7.10
C GLN A 205 -4.30 -17.72 7.96
N ARG A 206 -4.87 -16.68 7.34
CA ARG A 206 -5.51 -15.52 7.97
C ARG A 206 -7.04 -15.51 7.85
N ASP A 207 -7.62 -16.58 7.33
CA ASP A 207 -9.07 -16.72 7.08
C ASP A 207 -9.63 -15.70 6.06
N PHE A 208 -8.80 -15.26 5.11
CA PHE A 208 -9.18 -14.29 4.07
C PHE A 208 -9.24 -14.88 2.65
N ALA A 209 -8.87 -16.14 2.44
CA ALA A 209 -8.80 -16.74 1.10
C ALA A 209 -10.15 -16.74 0.37
N GLU A 210 -11.25 -16.97 1.09
CA GLU A 210 -12.60 -16.97 0.49
C GLU A 210 -13.13 -15.55 0.18
N ARG A 211 -12.49 -14.52 0.73
CA ARG A 211 -12.91 -13.12 0.58
C ARG A 211 -12.21 -12.40 -0.57
N ILE A 212 -11.09 -12.94 -1.05
CA ILE A 212 -10.21 -12.28 -2.02
C ILE A 212 -9.97 -13.21 -3.20
N SER A 213 -10.24 -12.74 -4.40
CA SER A 213 -9.88 -13.41 -5.66
C SER A 213 -8.77 -12.66 -6.36
N PHE A 214 -7.85 -13.40 -6.99
CA PHE A 214 -6.77 -12.85 -7.80
C PHE A 214 -7.02 -13.11 -9.27
N PHE A 215 -6.65 -12.15 -10.10
CA PHE A 215 -6.76 -12.22 -11.55
C PHE A 215 -5.41 -11.80 -12.14
N LYS A 216 -4.85 -12.66 -12.99
CA LYS A 216 -3.67 -12.27 -13.78
C LYS A 216 -4.11 -11.41 -14.94
N THR A 217 -3.41 -10.31 -15.20
CA THR A 217 -3.61 -9.55 -16.42
C THR A 217 -3.18 -10.39 -17.62
N THR A 218 -3.98 -10.39 -18.69
CA THR A 218 -3.73 -11.19 -19.89
C THR A 218 -2.92 -10.44 -20.94
N VAL A 219 -2.67 -9.15 -20.72
CA VAL A 219 -1.97 -8.28 -21.67
C VAL A 219 -0.48 -8.26 -21.34
N PRO A 220 0.40 -8.71 -22.25
CA PRO A 220 1.84 -8.69 -22.04
C PRO A 220 2.41 -7.29 -22.34
N ASP A 221 2.01 -6.31 -21.56
CA ASP A 221 2.45 -4.92 -21.68
C ASP A 221 3.11 -4.41 -20.38
N ASP A 222 3.34 -3.12 -20.31
CA ASP A 222 3.96 -2.45 -19.17
C ASP A 222 3.13 -2.51 -17.88
N TYR A 223 1.85 -2.86 -17.99
CA TYR A 223 0.91 -2.96 -16.88
C TYR A 223 0.58 -4.41 -16.49
N ASN A 224 1.39 -5.36 -16.92
CA ASN A 224 1.20 -6.77 -16.54
C ASN A 224 1.37 -6.93 -15.02
N CYS A 225 0.26 -7.18 -14.33
CA CYS A 225 0.19 -7.27 -12.88
C CYS A 225 -0.89 -8.28 -12.46
N PHE A 226 -1.09 -8.45 -11.15
CA PHE A 226 -2.26 -9.15 -10.61
C PHE A 226 -3.34 -8.14 -10.20
N GLY A 227 -4.59 -8.43 -10.52
CA GLY A 227 -5.76 -7.76 -9.99
C GLY A 227 -6.33 -8.52 -8.80
N MET A 228 -7.00 -7.82 -7.90
CA MET A 228 -7.71 -8.40 -6.77
C MET A 228 -9.14 -7.88 -6.72
N GLY A 229 -10.06 -8.71 -6.26
CA GLY A 229 -11.44 -8.34 -6.01
C GLY A 229 -12.10 -9.24 -5.00
N ARG A 230 -13.31 -8.88 -4.59
CA ARG A 230 -14.15 -9.77 -3.76
C ARG A 230 -14.72 -10.87 -4.63
N PHE A 231 -14.67 -12.09 -4.10
CA PHE A 231 -15.39 -13.20 -4.70
C PHE A 231 -16.86 -13.12 -4.31
N GLU A 232 -17.74 -12.82 -5.29
CA GLU A 232 -19.19 -12.76 -5.06
C GLU A 232 -19.93 -14.04 -5.49
N GLY A 233 -19.22 -15.09 -5.87
CA GLY A 233 -19.80 -16.37 -6.29
C GLY A 233 -20.65 -16.30 -7.57
N ARG A 234 -20.67 -15.17 -8.26
CA ARG A 234 -21.44 -14.97 -9.50
C ARG A 234 -20.51 -15.09 -10.70
N ALA A 235 -20.81 -16.06 -11.57
CA ALA A 235 -20.25 -16.07 -12.91
C ALA A 235 -20.62 -14.75 -13.60
N MET A 236 -19.64 -13.97 -14.00
CA MET A 236 -19.90 -12.81 -14.85
C MET A 236 -20.25 -13.33 -16.23
N ILE A 237 -21.48 -13.05 -16.66
CA ILE A 237 -22.01 -13.52 -17.94
C ILE A 237 -21.18 -12.90 -19.07
N GLY A 238 -20.56 -13.75 -19.89
CA GLY A 238 -19.93 -13.38 -21.16
C GLY A 238 -18.41 -13.23 -21.20
N LEU A 239 -17.70 -13.48 -20.12
CA LEU A 239 -16.24 -13.48 -20.10
C LEU A 239 -15.72 -14.81 -19.55
N ASP A 240 -14.77 -15.42 -20.24
CA ASP A 240 -14.14 -16.67 -19.81
C ASP A 240 -13.07 -16.37 -18.73
N TRP A 241 -13.54 -15.81 -17.63
CA TRP A 241 -12.72 -15.39 -16.49
C TRP A 241 -12.08 -16.54 -15.76
N ASP A 242 -12.59 -17.78 -15.95
CA ASP A 242 -12.09 -18.95 -15.25
C ASP A 242 -10.67 -19.36 -15.67
N LYS A 243 -10.24 -18.96 -16.88
CA LYS A 243 -8.88 -19.25 -17.37
C LYS A 243 -7.80 -18.38 -16.74
N ASP A 244 -8.19 -17.16 -16.31
CA ASP A 244 -7.26 -16.16 -15.79
C ASP A 244 -7.35 -16.04 -14.27
N ARG A 245 -8.26 -16.78 -13.65
CA ARG A 245 -8.44 -16.81 -12.22
C ARG A 245 -7.40 -17.73 -11.59
N ILE A 246 -6.56 -17.16 -10.74
CA ILE A 246 -5.73 -17.93 -9.83
C ILE A 246 -6.64 -18.32 -8.66
N LEU A 247 -7.09 -19.57 -8.65
CA LEU A 247 -7.74 -20.14 -7.47
C LEU A 247 -6.67 -20.34 -6.41
N ILE A 248 -6.92 -19.74 -5.28
CA ILE A 248 -6.08 -19.87 -4.09
C ILE A 248 -6.53 -21.07 -3.30
#